data_1b13a24e456daf48d3e2e8bea2ba9327
#
_entry.id   1b13a24e456daf48d3e2e8bea2ba9327
#
_cell.length_a   1.000
_cell.length_b   1.000
_cell.length_c   1.000
_cell.angle_alpha   90.00
_cell.angle_beta   90.00
_cell.angle_gamma   90.00
#
_symmetry.space_group_name_H-M   'P 1'
#
loop_
_entity.id
_entity.type
_entity.pdbx_description
1 polymer ?
#
loop_
_entity_poly.entity_id
_entity_poly.type
_entity_poly.pdbx_seq_one_letter_code
_entity_poly.pdbx_strand_id
1 'polypeptide(L)'
;ETTGTPRVTAELMMASEPAIVADHAFTTGRIGQTSFEQPLQPSTEIVGIFDGFGCFPEKMPPHKNTGSYIPDDFEHEIGTTYMVKDKGLVVLTSCSHRGVINTVRQAKEASGVDKVHAVIGGFHVVPPLGDDYINKTIDEFRGIDPDYLITAHCTGDRFYDLARAALGDKVIHSAVGTRFVFGKA
;
A
#
# COMPACT_ATOMS: atom_id res chain seq x y z
N GLU A 1 -11.95 9.88 2.65
CA GLU A 1 -12.00 9.81 1.18
C GLU A 1 -13.27 9.10 0.76
N THR A 2 -14.15 9.78 0.05
CA THR A 2 -15.37 9.16 -0.48
C THR A 2 -14.98 8.32 -1.69
N THR A 3 -15.09 7.01 -1.57
CA THR A 3 -15.02 6.11 -2.74
C THR A 3 -16.32 6.25 -3.52
N GLY A 4 -16.42 7.30 -4.34
CA GLY A 4 -17.56 7.49 -5.23
C GLY A 4 -17.59 6.41 -6.29
N THR A 5 -18.76 5.90 -6.61
CA THR A 5 -18.93 5.06 -7.81
C THR A 5 -18.53 5.92 -9.03
N PRO A 6 -17.47 5.53 -9.77
CA PRO A 6 -17.08 6.32 -10.93
C PRO A 6 -18.24 6.38 -11.94
N ARG A 7 -18.58 7.58 -12.41
CA ARG A 7 -19.50 7.75 -13.55
C ARG A 7 -18.77 7.41 -14.86
N VAL A 8 -18.21 6.21 -14.93
CA VAL A 8 -17.51 5.71 -16.11
C VAL A 8 -18.20 4.45 -16.60
N THR A 9 -18.17 4.23 -17.88
CA THR A 9 -18.65 3.01 -18.55
C THR A 9 -17.72 1.81 -18.29
N ALA A 10 -17.05 1.77 -17.14
CA ALA A 10 -16.16 0.70 -16.73
C ALA A 10 -16.87 -0.21 -15.73
N GLU A 11 -16.61 -1.49 -15.81
CA GLU A 11 -17.06 -2.46 -14.83
C GLU A 11 -16.31 -2.23 -13.51
N LEU A 12 -17.06 -2.13 -12.39
CA LEU A 12 -16.49 -2.02 -11.06
C LEU A 12 -16.30 -3.40 -10.46
N MET A 13 -15.05 -3.79 -10.24
CA MET A 13 -14.70 -5.00 -9.52
C MET A 13 -14.23 -4.68 -8.10
N MET A 14 -14.92 -5.23 -7.11
CA MET A 14 -14.50 -5.14 -5.70
C MET A 14 -13.47 -6.24 -5.42
N ALA A 15 -12.25 -5.85 -5.01
CA ALA A 15 -11.12 -6.76 -4.82
C ALA A 15 -10.74 -6.87 -3.34
N SER A 16 -11.59 -7.50 -2.52
CA SER A 16 -11.27 -7.85 -1.12
C SER A 16 -10.28 -9.02 -1.01
N GLU A 17 -10.28 -9.89 -2.02
CA GLU A 17 -9.35 -11.00 -2.17
C GLU A 17 -8.33 -10.70 -3.28
N PRO A 18 -7.16 -11.37 -3.29
CA PRO A 18 -6.23 -11.24 -4.39
C PRO A 18 -6.89 -11.52 -5.74
N ALA A 19 -6.71 -10.64 -6.71
CA ALA A 19 -7.32 -10.77 -8.03
C ALA A 19 -6.35 -10.39 -9.14
N ILE A 20 -6.30 -11.22 -10.19
CA ILE A 20 -5.55 -10.89 -11.41
C ILE A 20 -6.36 -9.84 -12.19
N VAL A 21 -5.71 -8.70 -12.48
CA VAL A 21 -6.34 -7.58 -13.21
C VAL A 21 -5.89 -7.47 -14.66
N ALA A 22 -4.66 -7.91 -14.96
CA ALA A 22 -4.15 -7.97 -16.33
C ALA A 22 -2.95 -8.92 -16.37
N ASP A 23 -3.08 -10.08 -17.00
CA ASP A 23 -2.07 -11.13 -17.19
C ASP A 23 -1.05 -11.31 -16.04
N HIS A 24 -0.12 -10.36 -15.89
CA HIS A 24 0.97 -10.35 -14.92
C HIS A 24 0.81 -9.28 -13.81
N ALA A 25 -0.33 -8.60 -13.77
CA ALA A 25 -0.69 -7.65 -12.72
C ALA A 25 -1.81 -8.22 -11.84
N PHE A 26 -1.68 -8.06 -10.53
CA PHE A 26 -2.69 -8.50 -9.58
C PHE A 26 -2.81 -7.52 -8.39
N THR A 27 -3.95 -7.55 -7.73
CA THR A 27 -4.16 -6.85 -6.46
C THR A 27 -3.79 -7.77 -5.29
N THR A 28 -3.35 -7.16 -4.20
CA THR A 28 -3.04 -7.92 -2.98
C THR A 28 -4.28 -8.47 -2.29
N GLY A 29 -5.48 -7.97 -2.65
CA GLY A 29 -6.63 -8.06 -1.77
C GLY A 29 -6.41 -7.22 -0.51
N ARG A 30 -7.22 -7.47 0.51
CA ARG A 30 -7.14 -6.78 1.80
C ARG A 30 -5.78 -7.02 2.47
N ILE A 31 -5.11 -5.93 2.87
CA ILE A 31 -3.80 -5.98 3.51
C ILE A 31 -3.97 -6.39 4.98
N GLY A 32 -3.37 -7.52 5.36
CA GLY A 32 -3.29 -7.97 6.74
C GLY A 32 -2.34 -7.10 7.59
N GLN A 33 -2.56 -7.06 8.91
CA GLN A 33 -1.65 -6.39 9.86
C GLN A 33 -0.75 -7.44 10.51
N THR A 34 0.36 -7.78 9.87
CA THR A 34 1.30 -8.84 10.27
C THR A 34 2.66 -8.31 10.72
N SER A 35 2.89 -6.99 10.59
CA SER A 35 4.07 -6.28 11.09
C SER A 35 3.73 -5.46 12.33
N PHE A 36 4.71 -4.65 12.78
CA PHE A 36 4.50 -3.69 13.87
C PHE A 36 3.69 -2.44 13.44
N GLU A 37 3.49 -2.25 12.14
CA GLU A 37 2.82 -1.08 11.58
C GLU A 37 1.33 -1.08 11.90
N GLN A 38 0.81 0.09 12.25
CA GLN A 38 -0.60 0.33 12.53
C GLN A 38 -1.05 1.61 11.84
N PRO A 39 -2.33 1.73 11.44
CA PRO A 39 -2.88 2.97 10.92
C PRO A 39 -2.68 4.14 11.89
N LEU A 40 -2.28 5.29 11.36
CA LEU A 40 -2.15 6.51 12.15
C LEU A 40 -3.53 7.03 12.57
N GLN A 41 -3.65 7.35 13.85
CA GLN A 41 -4.85 7.94 14.43
C GLN A 41 -4.61 9.45 14.70
N PRO A 42 -5.66 10.29 14.72
CA PRO A 42 -7.09 9.93 14.56
C PRO A 42 -7.53 9.94 13.09
N SER A 43 -7.94 8.79 12.60
CA SER A 43 -8.67 8.67 11.33
C SER A 43 -10.01 8.01 11.62
N THR A 44 -11.08 8.47 10.99
CA THR A 44 -12.42 7.94 11.23
C THR A 44 -13.13 7.63 9.94
N GLU A 45 -13.95 6.58 9.96
CA GLU A 45 -14.84 6.19 8.87
C GLU A 45 -16.29 6.14 9.34
N ILE A 46 -17.21 6.30 8.41
CA ILE A 46 -18.63 6.02 8.59
C ILE A 46 -19.13 5.22 7.40
N VAL A 47 -19.81 4.11 7.68
CA VAL A 47 -20.40 3.27 6.64
C VAL A 47 -21.76 3.83 6.22
N GLY A 48 -21.95 4.03 4.94
CA GLY A 48 -23.20 4.53 4.38
C GLY A 48 -23.01 5.06 2.95
N ILE A 49 -24.12 5.49 2.36
CA ILE A 49 -24.12 6.18 1.07
C ILE A 49 -24.58 7.61 1.33
N PHE A 50 -23.72 8.58 1.04
CA PHE A 50 -23.96 10.02 1.24
C PHE A 50 -23.80 10.72 -0.11
N ASP A 51 -24.86 11.39 -0.56
CA ASP A 51 -24.90 12.08 -1.87
C ASP A 51 -24.47 11.19 -3.07
N GLY A 52 -24.80 9.90 -3.00
CA GLY A 52 -24.44 8.91 -4.03
C GLY A 52 -23.02 8.35 -3.92
N PHE A 53 -22.30 8.68 -2.85
CA PHE A 53 -20.94 8.20 -2.58
C PHE A 53 -20.89 7.40 -1.27
N GLY A 54 -20.02 6.41 -1.20
CA GLY A 54 -19.78 5.65 0.02
C GLY A 54 -19.86 4.13 -0.17
N CYS A 55 -19.93 3.41 0.95
CA CYS A 55 -19.99 1.96 1.01
C CYS A 55 -21.43 1.48 1.20
N PHE A 56 -21.79 0.41 0.50
CA PHE A 56 -23.07 -0.26 0.70
C PHE A 56 -23.10 -0.96 2.08
N PRO A 57 -23.96 -0.54 3.03
CA PRO A 57 -23.95 -1.08 4.39
C PRO A 57 -24.12 -2.60 4.46
N GLU A 58 -24.93 -3.18 3.56
CA GLU A 58 -25.18 -4.62 3.48
C GLU A 58 -23.96 -5.45 3.06
N LYS A 59 -22.93 -4.80 2.50
CA LYS A 59 -21.66 -5.44 2.09
C LYS A 59 -20.56 -5.28 3.12
N MET A 60 -20.81 -4.50 4.16
CA MET A 60 -19.82 -4.20 5.20
C MET A 60 -20.01 -5.13 6.41
N PRO A 61 -18.91 -5.44 7.12
CA PRO A 61 -19.00 -6.18 8.38
C PRO A 61 -19.96 -5.50 9.37
N PRO A 62 -20.81 -6.25 10.09
CA PRO A 62 -21.80 -5.66 11.01
C PRO A 62 -21.21 -4.70 12.05
N HIS A 63 -20.00 -4.96 12.54
CA HIS A 63 -19.34 -4.11 13.52
C HIS A 63 -18.95 -2.73 12.98
N LYS A 64 -18.83 -2.58 11.67
CA LYS A 64 -18.57 -1.29 11.00
C LYS A 64 -19.86 -0.52 10.68
N ASN A 65 -20.99 -1.20 10.59
CA ASN A 65 -22.27 -0.60 10.22
C ASN A 65 -23.01 -0.05 11.45
N THR A 66 -22.38 0.89 12.15
CA THR A 66 -22.90 1.46 13.42
C THR A 66 -23.79 2.68 13.21
N GLY A 67 -23.81 3.27 12.01
CA GLY A 67 -24.49 4.55 11.74
C GLY A 67 -23.80 5.77 12.36
N SER A 68 -22.59 5.62 12.90
CA SER A 68 -21.78 6.68 13.49
C SER A 68 -20.32 6.56 13.07
N TYR A 69 -19.53 7.63 13.29
CA TYR A 69 -18.09 7.60 13.04
C TYR A 69 -17.40 6.61 13.98
N ILE A 70 -16.58 5.77 13.40
CA ILE A 70 -15.72 4.81 14.11
C ILE A 70 -14.26 5.04 13.68
N PRO A 71 -13.25 4.56 14.43
CA PRO A 71 -11.87 4.57 13.98
C PRO A 71 -11.73 3.87 12.62
N ASP A 72 -11.06 4.51 11.67
CA ASP A 72 -10.75 3.91 10.38
C ASP A 72 -9.53 3.00 10.51
N ASP A 73 -9.69 1.73 10.19
CA ASP A 73 -8.64 0.73 10.16
C ASP A 73 -8.03 0.54 8.77
N PHE A 74 -8.50 1.34 7.79
CA PHE A 74 -8.07 1.27 6.39
C PHE A 74 -8.18 -0.13 5.76
N GLU A 75 -9.16 -0.93 6.18
CA GLU A 75 -9.35 -2.29 5.67
C GLU A 75 -9.63 -2.33 4.16
N HIS A 76 -10.04 -1.20 3.58
CA HIS A 76 -10.26 -1.01 2.16
C HIS A 76 -8.97 -0.81 1.35
N GLU A 77 -7.82 -0.60 2.02
CA GLU A 77 -6.54 -0.38 1.32
C GLU A 77 -6.04 -1.67 0.67
N ILE A 78 -5.63 -1.55 -0.59
CA ILE A 78 -5.06 -2.63 -1.38
C ILE A 78 -3.77 -2.17 -2.06
N GLY A 79 -2.86 -3.09 -2.34
CA GLY A 79 -1.70 -2.87 -3.20
C GLY A 79 -1.93 -3.44 -4.60
N THR A 80 -1.20 -2.92 -5.57
CA THR A 80 -1.10 -3.50 -6.92
C THR A 80 0.29 -4.06 -7.13
N THR A 81 0.39 -5.25 -7.69
CA THR A 81 1.66 -5.94 -7.84
C THR A 81 1.83 -6.46 -9.26
N TYR A 82 3.05 -6.35 -9.76
CA TYR A 82 3.45 -6.91 -11.04
C TYR A 82 4.53 -7.97 -10.82
N MET A 83 4.45 -9.05 -11.57
CA MET A 83 5.54 -10.03 -11.62
C MET A 83 6.45 -9.74 -12.80
N VAL A 84 7.71 -9.46 -12.51
CA VAL A 84 8.73 -9.21 -13.52
C VAL A 84 9.60 -10.46 -13.65
N LYS A 85 9.63 -11.05 -14.85
CA LYS A 85 10.37 -12.29 -15.11
C LYS A 85 11.83 -12.18 -14.66
N ASP A 86 12.31 -13.18 -13.94
CA ASP A 86 13.67 -13.32 -13.43
C ASP A 86 14.09 -12.24 -12.40
N LYS A 87 13.20 -11.31 -12.05
CA LYS A 87 13.47 -10.22 -11.09
C LYS A 87 12.64 -10.30 -9.81
N GLY A 88 11.38 -10.73 -9.90
CA GLY A 88 10.47 -10.81 -8.78
C GLY A 88 9.35 -9.79 -8.83
N LEU A 89 8.82 -9.44 -7.65
CA LEU A 89 7.66 -8.57 -7.51
C LEU A 89 8.04 -7.09 -7.61
N VAL A 90 7.22 -6.33 -8.32
CA VAL A 90 7.16 -4.86 -8.24
C VAL A 90 5.85 -4.52 -7.53
N VAL A 91 5.94 -4.08 -6.28
CA VAL A 91 4.81 -3.77 -5.41
C VAL A 91 4.54 -2.27 -5.47
N LEU A 92 3.34 -1.89 -5.93
CA LEU A 92 2.87 -0.52 -5.93
C LEU A 92 1.86 -0.33 -4.79
N THR A 93 2.08 0.72 -4.04
CA THR A 93 1.15 1.17 -3.00
C THR A 93 0.80 2.63 -3.21
N SER A 94 -0.40 3.06 -2.81
CA SER A 94 -0.76 4.47 -2.84
C SER A 94 -0.19 5.21 -1.63
N CYS A 95 -0.72 4.94 -0.44
CA CYS A 95 -0.31 5.59 0.81
C CYS A 95 0.28 4.63 1.85
N SER A 96 -0.11 3.37 1.86
CA SER A 96 0.27 2.38 2.88
C SER A 96 -0.19 2.74 4.30
N HIS A 97 -1.45 3.14 4.46
CA HIS A 97 -2.03 3.42 5.78
C HIS A 97 -2.01 2.19 6.71
N ARG A 98 -2.16 0.98 6.15
CA ARG A 98 -2.01 -0.27 6.89
C ARG A 98 -0.57 -0.75 7.02
N GLY A 99 0.38 0.04 6.54
CA GLY A 99 1.82 -0.24 6.59
C GLY A 99 2.38 -0.78 5.27
N VAL A 100 3.51 -0.23 4.86
CA VAL A 100 4.20 -0.65 3.64
C VAL A 100 4.78 -2.07 3.76
N ILE A 101 5.26 -2.45 4.94
CA ILE A 101 5.76 -3.80 5.20
C ILE A 101 4.61 -4.82 5.14
N ASN A 102 3.45 -4.47 5.71
CA ASN A 102 2.24 -5.29 5.60
C ASN A 102 1.82 -5.47 4.13
N THR A 103 1.87 -4.40 3.33
CA THR A 103 1.56 -4.47 1.89
C THR A 103 2.51 -5.41 1.14
N VAL A 104 3.81 -5.34 1.42
CA VAL A 104 4.80 -6.22 0.79
C VAL A 104 4.60 -7.68 1.23
N ARG A 105 4.36 -7.93 2.51
CA ARG A 105 4.08 -9.27 3.02
C ARG A 105 2.84 -9.87 2.37
N GLN A 106 1.78 -9.08 2.24
CA GLN A 106 0.55 -9.51 1.57
C GLN A 106 0.77 -9.79 0.08
N ALA A 107 1.57 -8.99 -0.62
CA ALA A 107 1.93 -9.25 -2.02
C ALA A 107 2.71 -10.56 -2.19
N LYS A 108 3.66 -10.85 -1.29
CA LYS A 108 4.39 -12.12 -1.26
C LYS A 108 3.49 -13.32 -0.99
N GLU A 109 2.59 -13.20 -0.01
CA GLU A 109 1.62 -14.24 0.32
C GLU A 109 0.68 -14.54 -0.84
N ALA A 110 0.09 -13.50 -1.43
CA ALA A 110 -0.85 -13.62 -2.55
C ALA A 110 -0.23 -14.25 -3.80
N SER A 111 1.06 -14.00 -4.05
CA SER A 111 1.77 -14.48 -5.24
C SER A 111 2.53 -15.79 -5.03
N GLY A 112 2.89 -16.13 -3.79
CA GLY A 112 3.84 -17.19 -3.48
C GLY A 112 5.29 -16.90 -3.91
N VAL A 113 5.61 -15.62 -4.22
CA VAL A 113 6.94 -15.18 -4.67
C VAL A 113 7.64 -14.38 -3.59
N ASP A 114 8.80 -14.85 -3.16
CA ASP A 114 9.57 -14.21 -2.09
C ASP A 114 10.42 -13.03 -2.54
N LYS A 115 10.96 -13.09 -3.75
CA LYS A 115 11.84 -12.04 -4.29
C LYS A 115 11.04 -10.78 -4.59
N VAL A 116 11.45 -9.66 -3.99
CA VAL A 116 10.92 -8.33 -4.27
C VAL A 116 11.94 -7.54 -5.08
N HIS A 117 11.56 -7.10 -6.28
CA HIS A 117 12.40 -6.28 -7.14
C HIS A 117 12.27 -4.79 -6.78
N ALA A 118 11.04 -4.29 -6.62
CA ALA A 118 10.85 -2.90 -6.24
C ALA A 118 9.61 -2.73 -5.36
N VAL A 119 9.67 -1.74 -4.46
CA VAL A 119 8.52 -1.21 -3.74
C VAL A 119 8.39 0.26 -4.09
N ILE A 120 7.21 0.67 -4.58
CA ILE A 120 6.99 2.02 -5.14
C ILE A 120 5.74 2.63 -4.53
N GLY A 121 5.83 3.87 -4.08
CA GLY A 121 4.66 4.65 -3.67
C GLY A 121 4.86 5.43 -2.39
N GLY A 122 3.75 5.75 -1.73
CA GLY A 122 3.72 6.36 -0.43
C GLY A 122 3.83 5.32 0.67
N PHE A 123 4.69 5.54 1.66
CA PHE A 123 4.92 4.61 2.76
C PHE A 123 4.29 5.09 4.06
N HIS A 124 3.62 6.24 4.03
CA HIS A 124 2.94 6.90 5.14
C HIS A 124 3.79 7.04 6.41
N VAL A 125 5.12 7.12 6.26
CA VAL A 125 6.06 7.30 7.36
C VAL A 125 6.30 8.80 7.56
N VAL A 126 5.33 9.44 8.17
CA VAL A 126 5.25 10.90 8.37
C VAL A 126 5.04 11.24 9.85
N PRO A 127 5.23 12.48 10.28
CA PRO A 127 4.88 12.88 11.64
C PRO A 127 3.46 12.46 12.02
N PRO A 128 3.22 12.00 13.26
CA PRO A 128 4.11 12.03 14.43
C PRO A 128 5.09 10.84 14.57
N LEU A 129 5.26 10.00 13.54
CA LEU A 129 6.17 8.86 13.59
C LEU A 129 7.62 9.34 13.69
N GLY A 130 8.33 8.88 14.72
CA GLY A 130 9.71 9.27 14.99
C GLY A 130 10.74 8.31 14.39
N ASP A 131 12.02 8.62 14.61
CA ASP A 131 13.16 7.87 14.07
C ASP A 131 13.15 6.39 14.46
N ASP A 132 12.65 6.04 15.65
CA ASP A 132 12.54 4.62 16.06
C ASP A 132 11.60 3.82 15.14
N TYR A 133 10.48 4.41 14.74
CA TYR A 133 9.57 3.79 13.80
C TYR A 133 10.20 3.68 12.42
N ILE A 134 10.85 4.75 11.96
CA ILE A 134 11.58 4.79 10.70
C ILE A 134 12.65 3.69 10.66
N ASN A 135 13.46 3.59 11.70
CA ASN A 135 14.52 2.59 11.77
C ASN A 135 13.98 1.15 11.77
N LYS A 136 12.87 0.88 12.47
CA LYS A 136 12.19 -0.43 12.40
C LYS A 136 11.73 -0.76 10.99
N THR A 137 11.16 0.22 10.28
CA THR A 137 10.72 0.04 8.88
C THR A 137 11.93 -0.25 7.98
N ILE A 138 13.05 0.44 8.17
CA ILE A 138 14.30 0.20 7.44
C ILE A 138 14.86 -1.20 7.74
N ASP A 139 14.81 -1.65 8.99
CA ASP A 139 15.28 -2.99 9.37
C ASP A 139 14.43 -4.09 8.75
N GLU A 140 13.11 -3.91 8.67
CA GLU A 140 12.23 -4.81 7.92
C GLU A 140 12.62 -4.86 6.43
N PHE A 141 12.90 -3.70 5.82
CA PHE A 141 13.36 -3.67 4.43
C PHE A 141 14.73 -4.32 4.21
N ARG A 142 15.63 -4.29 5.21
CA ARG A 142 16.86 -5.08 5.15
C ARG A 142 16.58 -6.59 5.09
N GLY A 143 15.57 -7.06 5.84
CA GLY A 143 15.15 -8.46 5.82
C GLY A 143 14.45 -8.87 4.53
N ILE A 144 13.66 -7.98 3.93
CA ILE A 144 12.99 -8.20 2.64
C ILE A 144 14.00 -8.15 1.48
N ASP A 145 15.02 -7.30 1.58
CA ASP A 145 16.09 -7.06 0.62
C ASP A 145 15.57 -6.77 -0.81
N PRO A 146 14.71 -5.76 -1.02
CA PRO A 146 14.29 -5.37 -2.36
C PRO A 146 15.48 -4.78 -3.14
N ASP A 147 15.46 -4.92 -4.46
CA ASP A 147 16.49 -4.29 -5.30
C ASP A 147 16.32 -2.75 -5.30
N TYR A 148 15.06 -2.25 -5.19
CA TYR A 148 14.76 -0.81 -5.15
C TYR A 148 13.64 -0.47 -4.17
N LEU A 149 13.81 0.66 -3.45
CA LEU A 149 12.77 1.36 -2.71
C LEU A 149 12.56 2.73 -3.35
N ILE A 150 11.40 2.94 -3.95
CA ILE A 150 11.09 4.14 -4.72
C ILE A 150 10.04 4.93 -3.97
N THR A 151 10.50 5.89 -3.18
CA THR A 151 9.66 6.69 -2.29
C THR A 151 8.95 7.80 -3.07
N ALA A 152 7.67 8.00 -2.76
CA ALA A 152 6.84 9.03 -3.37
C ALA A 152 5.72 9.46 -2.41
N HIS A 153 4.87 10.37 -2.85
CA HIS A 153 3.61 10.77 -2.24
C HIS A 153 3.74 11.10 -0.74
N CYS A 154 3.11 10.33 0.14
CA CYS A 154 3.11 10.55 1.59
C CYS A 154 4.29 9.88 2.33
N THR A 155 5.39 9.60 1.65
CA THR A 155 6.63 9.20 2.31
C THR A 155 7.37 10.46 2.79
N GLY A 156 7.61 10.59 4.09
CA GLY A 156 8.28 11.76 4.64
C GLY A 156 9.77 11.84 4.24
N ASP A 157 10.28 13.06 4.06
CA ASP A 157 11.69 13.31 3.73
C ASP A 157 12.63 12.67 4.75
N ARG A 158 12.24 12.68 6.03
CA ARG A 158 13.03 12.05 7.10
C ARG A 158 13.22 10.56 6.89
N PHE A 159 12.18 9.86 6.43
CA PHE A 159 12.31 8.44 6.05
C PHE A 159 13.28 8.28 4.89
N TYR A 160 13.13 9.09 3.84
CA TYR A 160 14.03 9.02 2.68
C TYR A 160 15.49 9.19 3.09
N ASP A 161 15.81 10.22 3.88
CA ASP A 161 17.17 10.52 4.31
C ASP A 161 17.79 9.36 5.11
N LEU A 162 17.06 8.83 6.10
CA LEU A 162 17.55 7.73 6.92
C LEU A 162 17.65 6.43 6.12
N ALA A 163 16.67 6.13 5.30
CA ALA A 163 16.68 4.94 4.44
C ALA A 163 17.81 5.00 3.41
N ARG A 164 18.03 6.17 2.79
CA ARG A 164 19.12 6.40 1.85
C ARG A 164 20.50 6.22 2.52
N ALA A 165 20.67 6.75 3.72
CA ALA A 165 21.89 6.56 4.50
C ALA A 165 22.13 5.09 4.88
N ALA A 166 21.07 4.33 5.18
CA ALA A 166 21.16 2.95 5.67
C ALA A 166 21.23 1.89 4.56
N LEU A 167 20.57 2.11 3.41
CA LEU A 167 20.37 1.15 2.32
C LEU A 167 21.06 1.59 1.01
N GLY A 168 21.60 2.80 0.96
CA GLY A 168 22.38 3.29 -0.18
C GLY A 168 21.54 3.53 -1.43
N ASP A 169 22.13 3.23 -2.59
CA ASP A 169 21.56 3.57 -3.91
C ASP A 169 20.26 2.83 -4.27
N LYS A 170 19.87 1.84 -3.48
CA LYS A 170 18.57 1.18 -3.62
C LYS A 170 17.39 2.15 -3.37
N VAL A 171 17.59 3.18 -2.56
CA VAL A 171 16.54 4.14 -2.19
C VAL A 171 16.53 5.29 -3.18
N ILE A 172 15.42 5.47 -3.87
CA ILE A 172 15.24 6.45 -4.93
C ILE A 172 14.06 7.35 -4.57
N HIS A 173 14.25 8.66 -4.65
CA HIS A 173 13.14 9.61 -4.53
C HIS A 173 12.48 9.80 -5.91
N SER A 174 11.17 9.52 -5.99
CA SER A 174 10.40 9.73 -7.20
C SER A 174 9.75 11.11 -7.20
N ALA A 175 9.81 11.79 -8.34
CA ALA A 175 9.13 13.05 -8.58
C ALA A 175 8.14 12.91 -9.75
N VAL A 176 7.23 13.88 -9.88
CA VAL A 176 6.29 13.95 -11.01
C VAL A 176 7.07 13.92 -12.34
N GLY A 177 6.67 13.03 -13.25
CA GLY A 177 7.33 12.84 -14.53
C GLY A 177 8.47 11.81 -14.52
N THR A 178 8.89 11.30 -13.35
CA THR A 178 9.89 10.22 -13.30
C THR A 178 9.32 8.95 -13.95
N ARG A 179 10.13 8.30 -14.77
CA ARG A 179 9.78 7.06 -15.45
C ARG A 179 10.74 5.94 -15.04
N PHE A 180 10.18 4.84 -14.57
CA PHE A 180 10.89 3.61 -14.26
C PHE A 180 10.52 2.51 -15.26
N VAL A 181 11.49 1.69 -15.66
CA VAL A 181 11.27 0.55 -16.55
C VAL A 181 11.78 -0.71 -15.88
N PHE A 182 10.87 -1.61 -15.53
CA PHE A 182 11.15 -2.89 -14.88
C PHE A 182 10.97 -4.04 -15.87
N GLY A 183 11.93 -4.34 -16.67
CA GLY A 183 11.81 -5.39 -17.67
C GLY A 183 12.64 -5.07 -18.90
N LYS A 184 12.39 -5.80 -19.98
CA LYS A 184 12.99 -5.44 -21.27
C LYS A 184 12.21 -4.26 -21.86
N ALA A 185 12.93 -3.22 -22.23
CA ALA A 185 12.39 -2.14 -23.04
C ALA A 185 12.05 -2.68 -24.43
#